data_ba5f54d41c13960c8ffedbad1e3666bf
#
_entry.id   ba5f54d41c13960c8ffedbad1e3666bf
#
_cell.length_a   1.000
_cell.length_b   1.000
_cell.length_c   1.000
_cell.angle_alpha   90.00
_cell.angle_beta   90.00
_cell.angle_gamma   90.00
#
_symmetry.space_group_name_H-M   'P 1'
#
loop_
_entity.id
_entity.type
_entity.pdbx_description
1 polymer ?
#
loop_
_entity_poly.entity_id
_entity_poly.type
_entity_poly.pdbx_seq_one_letter_code
_entity_poly.pdbx_strand_id
1 'polypeptide(L)'
;MEGQMTFEFDKRPTIKGYPELRWTGKRPYESTQYYPAQLRERYGEETNGWINKIFWGDNLQVMSHLLKEYRGEIDLIYIDPPFDSKADYKKSIRIKSNSATSDTASFEEKQYGDIWNNDGYLQFMYERLIIMRELLSDSGTLYLHCDWHQSSHLRCILDELFGPMNCHNVITWKRSHAQGNAGQGTEHFGIVTDTIFIYSKTGHPIWNQQYLAYSKETIERDYKYIDEVTGERYRLTPVDGPGGASKGNPYYEFLGVSGYCRYSKETMQS
;
A
#
# COMPACT_ATOMS: atom_id res chain seq x y z
N MET A 1 -42.79 5.45 -1.34
CA MET A 1 -41.48 5.00 -1.93
C MET A 1 -40.42 5.56 -1.03
N GLU A 2 -39.76 4.74 -0.21
CA GLU A 2 -38.57 5.17 0.53
C GLU A 2 -37.52 5.56 -0.51
N GLY A 3 -37.01 6.81 -0.39
CA GLY A 3 -35.99 7.31 -1.30
C GLY A 3 -34.74 6.43 -1.24
N GLN A 4 -34.10 6.17 -2.37
CA GLN A 4 -32.86 5.42 -2.44
C GLN A 4 -31.80 6.13 -1.59
N MET A 5 -31.16 5.40 -0.65
CA MET A 5 -30.11 5.95 0.22
C MET A 5 -28.90 6.37 -0.63
N THR A 6 -28.39 7.56 -0.35
CA THR A 6 -27.22 8.14 -1.04
C THR A 6 -26.19 8.54 0.02
N PHE A 7 -24.91 8.28 -0.26
CA PHE A 7 -23.79 8.76 0.54
C PHE A 7 -23.13 9.93 -0.18
N GLU A 8 -22.94 11.03 0.53
CA GLU A 8 -22.22 12.21 0.03
C GLU A 8 -20.79 12.21 0.59
N PHE A 9 -19.87 12.77 -0.19
CA PHE A 9 -18.44 12.85 0.12
C PHE A 9 -18.00 14.31 0.17
N ASP A 10 -17.13 14.62 1.12
CA ASP A 10 -16.58 15.96 1.26
C ASP A 10 -15.65 16.30 0.08
N LYS A 11 -15.82 17.51 -0.45
CA LYS A 11 -14.90 18.07 -1.44
C LYS A 11 -13.54 18.30 -0.81
N ARG A 12 -12.52 17.82 -1.51
CA ARG A 12 -11.15 18.08 -1.10
C ARG A 12 -10.67 19.45 -1.55
N PRO A 13 -10.04 20.22 -0.67
CA PRO A 13 -9.41 21.46 -1.08
C PRO A 13 -8.19 21.16 -1.95
N THR A 14 -7.96 21.98 -2.96
CA THR A 14 -6.71 21.94 -3.74
C THR A 14 -5.51 22.19 -2.84
N ILE A 15 -4.50 21.32 -2.90
CA ILE A 15 -3.29 21.43 -2.09
C ILE A 15 -2.31 22.34 -2.83
N LYS A 16 -2.09 23.53 -2.30
CA LYS A 16 -1.17 24.52 -2.90
C LYS A 16 0.27 23.99 -2.93
N GLY A 17 0.92 24.10 -4.09
CA GLY A 17 2.33 23.71 -4.27
C GLY A 17 2.53 22.26 -4.68
N TYR A 18 1.46 21.49 -4.88
CA TYR A 18 1.51 20.12 -5.39
C TYR A 18 0.83 20.01 -6.76
N PRO A 19 1.30 19.11 -7.65
CA PRO A 19 0.69 18.92 -8.95
C PRO A 19 -0.69 18.28 -8.80
N GLU A 20 -1.63 18.73 -9.62
CA GLU A 20 -2.93 18.11 -9.82
C GLU A 20 -2.92 17.38 -11.14
N LEU A 21 -3.26 16.08 -11.15
CA LEU A 21 -3.35 15.31 -12.37
C LEU A 21 -4.69 15.61 -13.07
N ARG A 22 -4.61 15.96 -14.36
CA ARG A 22 -5.79 16.19 -15.20
C ARG A 22 -5.80 15.21 -16.37
N TRP A 23 -6.97 14.71 -16.68
CA TRP A 23 -7.23 13.88 -17.85
C TRP A 23 -8.56 14.28 -18.49
N THR A 24 -8.76 13.87 -19.74
CA THR A 24 -10.00 14.14 -20.47
C THR A 24 -11.16 13.41 -19.80
N GLY A 25 -12.20 14.16 -19.47
CA GLY A 25 -13.36 13.59 -18.78
C GLY A 25 -13.18 13.37 -17.28
N LYS A 26 -12.13 13.95 -16.64
CA LYS A 26 -12.06 14.01 -15.17
C LYS A 26 -13.30 14.67 -14.63
N ARG A 27 -14.04 13.95 -13.82
CA ARG A 27 -15.25 14.45 -13.17
C ARG A 27 -15.17 14.21 -11.66
N PRO A 28 -15.73 15.11 -10.86
CA PRO A 28 -15.81 14.89 -9.43
C PRO A 28 -16.68 13.67 -9.13
N TYR A 29 -16.36 12.99 -8.04
CA TYR A 29 -17.15 11.90 -7.52
C TYR A 29 -17.57 12.28 -6.10
N GLU A 30 -18.74 12.91 -6.00
CA GLU A 30 -19.21 13.57 -4.78
C GLU A 30 -20.27 12.77 -4.02
N SER A 31 -20.80 11.73 -4.64
CA SER A 31 -21.81 10.86 -4.00
C SER A 31 -21.88 9.49 -4.67
N THR A 32 -22.41 8.52 -3.95
CA THR A 32 -22.77 7.20 -4.46
C THR A 32 -24.09 6.73 -3.90
N GLN A 33 -24.83 5.96 -4.70
CA GLN A 33 -26.05 5.31 -4.24
C GLN A 33 -25.72 4.04 -3.45
N TYR A 34 -26.56 3.70 -2.49
CA TYR A 34 -26.47 2.45 -1.78
C TYR A 34 -26.93 1.29 -2.65
N TYR A 35 -26.09 0.29 -2.85
CA TYR A 35 -26.39 -0.96 -3.54
C TYR A 35 -26.38 -2.11 -2.54
N PRO A 36 -27.54 -2.70 -2.17
CA PRO A 36 -27.59 -3.77 -1.17
C PRO A 36 -26.97 -5.06 -1.71
N ALA A 37 -26.07 -5.67 -0.94
CA ALA A 37 -25.59 -7.01 -1.21
C ALA A 37 -26.59 -8.05 -0.66
N GLN A 38 -26.68 -9.21 -1.33
CA GLN A 38 -27.49 -10.34 -0.91
C GLN A 38 -26.58 -11.47 -0.41
N LEU A 39 -26.91 -12.03 0.76
CA LEU A 39 -26.24 -13.21 1.26
C LEU A 39 -26.57 -14.39 0.34
N ARG A 40 -25.55 -14.99 -0.26
CA ARG A 40 -25.69 -16.15 -1.13
C ARG A 40 -25.41 -17.45 -0.41
N GLU A 41 -24.30 -17.52 0.29
CA GLU A 41 -23.80 -18.72 0.95
C GLU A 41 -23.13 -18.36 2.26
N ARG A 42 -23.17 -19.27 3.24
CA ARG A 42 -22.48 -19.09 4.53
C ARG A 42 -21.72 -20.36 4.88
N TYR A 43 -20.45 -20.20 5.25
CA TYR A 43 -19.57 -21.27 5.70
C TYR A 43 -18.98 -20.93 7.05
N GLY A 44 -18.94 -21.91 7.95
CA GLY A 44 -18.38 -21.76 9.29
C GLY A 44 -19.30 -21.01 10.26
N GLU A 45 -18.78 -20.75 11.45
CA GLU A 45 -19.46 -20.09 12.54
C GLU A 45 -18.83 -18.74 12.85
N GLU A 46 -19.60 -17.84 13.44
CA GLU A 46 -19.09 -16.57 13.93
C GLU A 46 -18.19 -16.77 15.15
N THR A 47 -17.06 -16.07 15.16
CA THR A 47 -16.16 -16.00 16.29
C THR A 47 -16.20 -14.60 16.87
N ASN A 48 -16.64 -14.45 18.11
CA ASN A 48 -16.80 -13.14 18.77
C ASN A 48 -17.67 -12.14 17.97
N GLY A 49 -18.72 -12.62 17.34
CA GLY A 49 -19.60 -11.78 16.51
C GLY A 49 -19.05 -11.43 15.12
N TRP A 50 -17.94 -12.02 14.72
CA TRP A 50 -17.30 -11.78 13.41
C TRP A 50 -17.26 -13.02 12.55
N ILE A 51 -17.54 -12.86 11.25
CA ILE A 51 -17.30 -13.84 10.20
C ILE A 51 -16.68 -13.13 9.00
N ASN A 52 -15.69 -13.75 8.37
CA ASN A 52 -15.08 -13.22 7.14
C ASN A 52 -16.10 -13.19 6.01
N LYS A 53 -16.10 -12.11 5.24
CA LYS A 53 -17.06 -11.90 4.15
C LYS A 53 -16.32 -11.82 2.81
N ILE A 54 -16.88 -12.48 1.79
CA ILE A 54 -16.44 -12.37 0.39
C ILE A 54 -17.59 -11.75 -0.39
N PHE A 55 -17.31 -10.66 -1.08
CA PHE A 55 -18.27 -9.97 -1.93
C PHE A 55 -17.90 -10.22 -3.40
N TRP A 56 -18.91 -10.55 -4.20
CA TRP A 56 -18.75 -10.71 -5.62
C TRP A 56 -19.63 -9.72 -6.38
N GLY A 57 -19.01 -8.89 -7.23
CA GLY A 57 -19.68 -7.87 -8.00
C GLY A 57 -18.73 -6.75 -8.40
N ASP A 58 -19.27 -5.69 -9.02
CA ASP A 58 -18.50 -4.46 -9.23
C ASP A 58 -18.07 -3.85 -7.89
N ASN A 59 -16.79 -3.63 -7.72
CA ASN A 59 -16.23 -3.20 -6.43
C ASN A 59 -16.70 -1.80 -5.99
N LEU A 60 -17.10 -0.91 -6.92
CA LEU A 60 -17.67 0.39 -6.57
C LEU A 60 -19.03 0.21 -5.88
N GLN A 61 -19.86 -0.70 -6.41
CA GLN A 61 -21.16 -1.03 -5.82
C GLN A 61 -21.00 -1.78 -4.49
N VAL A 62 -20.06 -2.72 -4.41
CA VAL A 62 -19.73 -3.43 -3.16
C VAL A 62 -19.27 -2.45 -2.08
N MET A 63 -18.37 -1.52 -2.41
CA MET A 63 -17.91 -0.53 -1.45
C MET A 63 -19.03 0.42 -1.01
N SER A 64 -20.00 0.75 -1.90
CA SER A 64 -21.18 1.51 -1.49
C SER A 64 -22.04 0.75 -0.48
N HIS A 65 -22.15 -0.58 -0.62
CA HIS A 65 -22.80 -1.42 0.39
C HIS A 65 -22.06 -1.35 1.73
N LEU A 66 -20.72 -1.43 1.70
CA LEU A 66 -19.89 -1.39 2.90
C LEU A 66 -19.98 -0.06 3.63
N LEU A 67 -20.16 1.06 2.93
CA LEU A 67 -20.28 2.39 3.57
C LEU A 67 -21.38 2.46 4.63
N LYS A 68 -22.45 1.68 4.49
CA LYS A 68 -23.55 1.69 5.44
C LYS A 68 -23.12 1.24 6.84
N GLU A 69 -22.23 0.25 6.92
CA GLU A 69 -21.82 -0.38 8.17
C GLU A 69 -20.40 -0.01 8.60
N TYR A 70 -19.52 0.30 7.61
CA TYR A 70 -18.08 0.41 7.83
C TYR A 70 -17.48 1.76 7.43
N ARG A 71 -18.28 2.82 7.26
CA ARG A 71 -17.76 4.16 6.97
C ARG A 71 -16.91 4.65 8.14
N GLY A 72 -15.61 4.85 7.91
CA GLY A 72 -14.68 5.29 8.93
C GLY A 72 -14.23 4.21 9.92
N GLU A 73 -14.46 2.92 9.63
CA GLU A 73 -14.20 1.80 10.54
C GLU A 73 -13.10 0.85 10.06
N ILE A 74 -12.67 0.95 8.81
CA ILE A 74 -11.69 0.02 8.23
C ILE A 74 -10.28 0.48 8.56
N ASP A 75 -9.51 -0.36 9.24
CA ASP A 75 -8.14 -0.03 9.64
C ASP A 75 -7.10 -0.30 8.54
N LEU A 76 -7.37 -1.24 7.64
CA LEU A 76 -6.46 -1.59 6.56
C LEU A 76 -7.21 -1.91 5.28
N ILE A 77 -6.80 -1.26 4.19
CA ILE A 77 -7.22 -1.60 2.83
C ILE A 77 -5.98 -1.95 2.03
N TYR A 78 -5.97 -3.15 1.44
CA TYR A 78 -4.98 -3.56 0.45
C TYR A 78 -5.67 -3.74 -0.90
N ILE A 79 -5.14 -3.11 -1.94
CA ILE A 79 -5.66 -3.25 -3.30
C ILE A 79 -4.55 -3.60 -4.28
N ASP A 80 -4.91 -4.46 -5.20
CA ASP A 80 -4.12 -4.88 -6.36
C ASP A 80 -5.02 -4.72 -7.60
N PRO A 81 -5.18 -3.46 -8.09
CA PRO A 81 -6.09 -3.16 -9.18
C PRO A 81 -5.54 -3.65 -10.51
N PRO A 82 -6.34 -3.70 -11.59
CA PRO A 82 -5.81 -3.88 -12.94
C PRO A 82 -4.69 -2.87 -13.22
N PHE A 83 -3.58 -3.33 -13.84
CA PHE A 83 -2.39 -2.49 -14.06
C PHE A 83 -2.43 -1.69 -15.36
N ASP A 84 -3.51 -1.78 -16.14
CA ASP A 84 -3.59 -1.24 -17.51
C ASP A 84 -2.46 -1.78 -18.41
N SER A 85 -2.10 -3.03 -18.16
CA SER A 85 -1.03 -3.72 -18.90
C SER A 85 -1.40 -4.02 -20.35
N LYS A 86 -2.62 -3.67 -20.76
CA LYS A 86 -3.23 -3.95 -22.08
C LYS A 86 -3.31 -5.43 -22.41
N ALA A 87 -3.22 -6.29 -21.42
CA ALA A 87 -3.40 -7.72 -21.50
C ALA A 87 -4.86 -8.12 -21.25
N ASP A 88 -5.40 -8.99 -22.09
CA ASP A 88 -6.68 -9.64 -21.83
C ASP A 88 -6.44 -10.88 -20.96
N TYR A 89 -6.95 -10.88 -19.73
CA TYR A 89 -6.88 -12.03 -18.83
C TYR A 89 -8.03 -12.99 -19.16
N LYS A 90 -7.67 -14.13 -19.77
CA LYS A 90 -8.59 -15.17 -20.20
C LYS A 90 -8.34 -16.45 -19.39
N LYS A 91 -9.39 -17.09 -18.91
CA LYS A 91 -9.32 -18.41 -18.32
C LYS A 91 -9.58 -19.45 -19.39
N SER A 92 -8.60 -20.30 -19.67
CA SER A 92 -8.77 -21.48 -20.53
C SER A 92 -9.35 -22.64 -19.72
N ILE A 93 -10.59 -23.00 -20.00
CA ILE A 93 -11.27 -24.16 -19.41
C ILE A 93 -11.09 -25.34 -20.38
N ARG A 94 -10.26 -26.33 -20.00
CA ARG A 94 -10.11 -27.59 -20.75
C ARG A 94 -11.14 -28.58 -20.28
N ILE A 95 -12.08 -28.92 -21.13
CA ILE A 95 -13.04 -30.01 -20.88
C ILE A 95 -12.36 -31.29 -21.36
N LYS A 96 -12.03 -32.20 -20.44
CA LYS A 96 -11.60 -33.54 -20.81
C LYS A 96 -12.86 -34.32 -21.31
N SER A 97 -12.99 -34.49 -22.62
CA SER A 97 -13.94 -35.42 -23.17
C SER A 97 -13.34 -36.83 -23.15
N ASN A 98 -14.08 -37.81 -22.68
CA ASN A 98 -13.68 -39.23 -22.68
C ASN A 98 -13.84 -39.93 -24.04
N SER A 99 -13.92 -39.18 -25.14
CA SER A 99 -14.01 -39.76 -26.49
C SER A 99 -12.70 -39.60 -27.26
N ALA A 100 -12.29 -40.68 -27.90
CA ALA A 100 -11.00 -40.83 -28.60
C ALA A 100 -10.91 -40.05 -29.94
N THR A 101 -11.49 -38.90 -30.04
CA THR A 101 -11.33 -37.99 -31.19
C THR A 101 -10.73 -36.66 -30.71
N SER A 102 -9.68 -36.21 -31.39
CA SER A 102 -8.70 -35.24 -31.07
C SER A 102 -9.15 -33.76 -31.12
N ASP A 103 -10.38 -33.43 -30.73
CA ASP A 103 -10.83 -32.04 -30.62
C ASP A 103 -11.08 -31.68 -29.16
N THR A 104 -10.01 -31.20 -28.54
CA THR A 104 -10.09 -30.52 -27.25
C THR A 104 -10.68 -29.12 -27.47
N ALA A 105 -12.00 -28.98 -27.34
CA ALA A 105 -12.61 -27.65 -27.31
C ALA A 105 -12.15 -26.93 -26.05
N SER A 106 -11.31 -25.93 -26.22
CA SER A 106 -10.96 -24.98 -25.15
C SER A 106 -11.94 -23.82 -25.24
N PHE A 107 -12.74 -23.60 -24.21
CA PHE A 107 -13.49 -22.37 -24.06
C PHE A 107 -12.63 -21.35 -23.32
N GLU A 108 -12.40 -20.20 -23.95
CA GLU A 108 -11.77 -19.05 -23.32
C GLU A 108 -12.86 -18.16 -22.76
N GLU A 109 -12.93 -18.07 -21.44
CA GLU A 109 -13.80 -17.12 -20.76
C GLU A 109 -12.98 -15.89 -20.38
N LYS A 110 -13.37 -14.72 -20.88
CA LYS A 110 -12.75 -13.45 -20.52
C LYS A 110 -13.06 -13.14 -19.06
N GLN A 111 -12.04 -13.20 -18.20
CA GLN A 111 -12.22 -12.94 -16.75
C GLN A 111 -12.35 -11.45 -16.50
N TYR A 112 -11.46 -10.65 -17.05
CA TYR A 112 -11.58 -9.20 -17.15
C TYR A 112 -10.63 -8.67 -18.25
N GLY A 113 -10.96 -7.51 -18.82
CA GLY A 113 -10.09 -6.82 -19.78
C GLY A 113 -9.27 -5.75 -19.08
N ASP A 114 -7.96 -5.84 -19.19
CA ASP A 114 -7.02 -4.82 -18.72
C ASP A 114 -6.66 -3.84 -19.86
N ILE A 115 -7.64 -3.62 -20.76
CA ILE A 115 -7.50 -2.69 -21.90
C ILE A 115 -8.36 -1.48 -21.59
N TRP A 116 -7.70 -0.45 -21.12
CA TRP A 116 -8.32 0.85 -20.82
C TRP A 116 -7.80 1.90 -21.80
N ASN A 117 -8.61 2.95 -22.07
CA ASN A 117 -7.97 4.21 -22.41
C ASN A 117 -7.46 4.83 -21.10
N ASN A 118 -6.32 5.52 -21.14
CA ASN A 118 -5.70 6.07 -19.93
C ASN A 118 -6.67 6.91 -19.12
N ASP A 119 -7.50 7.73 -19.77
CA ASP A 119 -8.50 8.58 -19.10
C ASP A 119 -9.55 7.77 -18.35
N GLY A 120 -10.02 6.65 -18.95
CA GLY A 120 -10.98 5.75 -18.32
C GLY A 120 -10.40 5.05 -17.08
N TYR A 121 -9.16 4.60 -17.15
CA TYR A 121 -8.47 3.98 -16.02
C TYR A 121 -8.28 4.94 -14.86
N LEU A 122 -7.83 6.16 -15.13
CA LEU A 122 -7.63 7.18 -14.10
C LEU A 122 -8.94 7.55 -13.40
N GLN A 123 -10.03 7.69 -14.15
CA GLN A 123 -11.35 7.95 -13.57
C GLN A 123 -11.85 6.76 -12.74
N PHE A 124 -11.66 5.53 -13.23
CA PHE A 124 -11.99 4.29 -12.52
C PHE A 124 -11.29 4.22 -11.17
N MET A 125 -9.99 4.50 -11.12
CA MET A 125 -9.21 4.48 -9.88
C MET A 125 -9.59 5.64 -8.95
N TYR A 126 -9.79 6.82 -9.50
CA TYR A 126 -10.15 8.02 -8.74
C TYR A 126 -11.44 7.83 -7.93
N GLU A 127 -12.50 7.35 -8.57
CA GLU A 127 -13.80 7.11 -7.91
C GLU A 127 -13.67 6.08 -6.77
N ARG A 128 -12.94 5.00 -6.99
CA ARG A 128 -12.73 3.93 -6.02
C ARG A 128 -11.89 4.36 -4.83
N LEU A 129 -10.82 5.10 -5.08
CA LEU A 129 -9.96 5.61 -4.03
C LEU A 129 -10.68 6.62 -3.12
N ILE A 130 -11.64 7.38 -3.64
CA ILE A 130 -12.50 8.25 -2.83
C ILE A 130 -13.32 7.41 -1.84
N ILE A 131 -14.02 6.36 -2.30
CA ILE A 131 -14.81 5.51 -1.40
C ILE A 131 -13.90 4.78 -0.40
N MET A 132 -12.76 4.24 -0.84
CA MET A 132 -11.83 3.57 0.06
C MET A 132 -11.38 4.50 1.19
N ARG A 133 -11.12 5.75 0.87
CA ARG A 133 -10.77 6.74 1.88
C ARG A 133 -11.92 7.01 2.86
N GLU A 134 -13.16 7.03 2.40
CA GLU A 134 -14.32 7.15 3.29
C GLU A 134 -14.52 5.92 4.20
N LEU A 135 -14.19 4.73 3.71
CA LEU A 135 -14.23 3.50 4.50
C LEU A 135 -13.14 3.44 5.58
N LEU A 136 -11.95 4.01 5.31
CA LEU A 136 -10.85 4.00 6.27
C LEU A 136 -11.18 4.74 7.56
N SER A 137 -10.79 4.16 8.69
CA SER A 137 -10.74 4.85 9.99
C SER A 137 -9.72 5.99 9.95
N ASP A 138 -9.75 6.89 10.92
CA ASP A 138 -8.82 8.02 10.96
C ASP A 138 -7.36 7.57 11.11
N SER A 139 -7.11 6.42 11.72
CA SER A 139 -5.80 5.77 11.80
C SER A 139 -5.57 4.70 10.73
N GLY A 140 -6.52 4.50 9.83
CA GLY A 140 -6.48 3.49 8.79
C GLY A 140 -5.46 3.77 7.70
N THR A 141 -4.94 2.70 7.11
CA THR A 141 -3.93 2.74 6.05
C THR A 141 -4.40 2.06 4.77
N LEU A 142 -4.01 2.64 3.64
CA LEU A 142 -4.18 2.08 2.30
C LEU A 142 -2.83 1.59 1.77
N TYR A 143 -2.80 0.35 1.28
CA TYR A 143 -1.73 -0.22 0.49
C TYR A 143 -2.22 -0.38 -0.94
N LEU A 144 -1.62 0.34 -1.88
CA LEU A 144 -1.92 0.23 -3.30
C LEU A 144 -0.73 -0.36 -4.04
N HIS A 145 -0.91 -1.56 -4.57
CA HIS A 145 0.07 -2.26 -5.40
C HIS A 145 -0.18 -1.94 -6.86
N CYS A 146 0.86 -1.58 -7.59
CA CYS A 146 0.80 -1.37 -9.05
C CYS A 146 2.16 -1.62 -9.67
N ASP A 147 2.14 -1.85 -10.98
CA ASP A 147 3.36 -1.91 -11.76
C ASP A 147 3.81 -0.51 -12.24
N TRP A 148 4.82 -0.48 -13.07
CA TRP A 148 5.43 0.75 -13.57
C TRP A 148 4.54 1.57 -14.53
N HIS A 149 3.54 0.94 -15.20
CA HIS A 149 2.72 1.61 -16.23
C HIS A 149 1.94 2.79 -15.65
N GLN A 150 1.34 2.61 -14.48
CA GLN A 150 0.45 3.60 -13.89
C GLN A 150 0.95 4.18 -12.55
N SER A 151 2.11 3.73 -12.05
CA SER A 151 2.59 4.11 -10.70
C SER A 151 2.72 5.63 -10.52
N SER A 152 3.22 6.36 -11.51
CA SER A 152 3.37 7.81 -11.45
C SER A 152 2.02 8.55 -11.39
N HIS A 153 1.05 8.10 -12.17
CA HIS A 153 -0.29 8.68 -12.20
C HIS A 153 -1.06 8.38 -10.92
N LEU A 154 -1.00 7.13 -10.45
CA LEU A 154 -1.63 6.72 -9.20
C LEU A 154 -1.04 7.46 -8.00
N ARG A 155 0.27 7.73 -8.00
CA ARG A 155 0.89 8.56 -6.99
C ARG A 155 0.27 9.97 -6.93
N CYS A 156 0.08 10.62 -8.08
CA CYS A 156 -0.54 11.95 -8.13
C CYS A 156 -1.98 11.92 -7.63
N ILE A 157 -2.77 10.90 -7.98
CA ILE A 157 -4.15 10.74 -7.50
C ILE A 157 -4.16 10.51 -5.98
N LEU A 158 -3.26 9.68 -5.46
CA LEU A 158 -3.15 9.43 -4.03
C LEU A 158 -2.75 10.70 -3.25
N ASP A 159 -1.80 11.47 -3.78
CA ASP A 159 -1.41 12.76 -3.18
C ASP A 159 -2.58 13.76 -3.18
N GLU A 160 -3.41 13.79 -4.25
CA GLU A 160 -4.61 14.62 -4.32
C GLU A 160 -5.67 14.20 -3.28
N LEU A 161 -5.92 12.90 -3.14
CA LEU A 161 -7.01 12.38 -2.30
C LEU A 161 -6.64 12.25 -0.82
N PHE A 162 -5.44 11.79 -0.52
CA PHE A 162 -4.99 11.52 0.85
C PHE A 162 -4.11 12.63 1.42
N GLY A 163 -3.51 13.42 0.55
CA GLY A 163 -2.49 14.41 0.90
C GLY A 163 -1.07 13.84 0.84
N PRO A 164 -0.10 14.59 0.28
CA PRO A 164 1.27 14.11 0.08
C PRO A 164 2.01 13.82 1.39
N MET A 165 1.65 14.51 2.48
CA MET A 165 2.23 14.29 3.81
C MET A 165 1.76 12.99 4.46
N ASN A 166 0.68 12.40 3.96
CA ASN A 166 0.15 11.12 4.43
C ASN A 166 0.69 9.91 3.65
N CYS A 167 1.65 10.15 2.75
CA CYS A 167 2.45 9.09 2.13
C CYS A 167 3.56 8.66 3.07
N HIS A 168 3.43 7.48 3.67
CA HIS A 168 4.42 6.98 4.62
C HIS A 168 5.57 6.27 3.94
N ASN A 169 5.27 5.45 2.92
CA ASN A 169 6.28 4.68 2.21
C ASN A 169 5.92 4.46 0.74
N VAL A 170 6.96 4.28 -0.05
CA VAL A 170 6.91 3.75 -1.41
C VAL A 170 7.82 2.53 -1.42
N ILE A 171 7.22 1.33 -1.40
CA ILE A 171 7.96 0.08 -1.38
C ILE A 171 8.23 -0.35 -2.81
N THR A 172 9.48 -0.65 -3.12
CA THR A 172 9.88 -1.30 -4.36
C THR A 172 9.89 -2.80 -4.14
N TRP A 173 8.92 -3.50 -4.71
CA TRP A 173 8.75 -4.94 -4.58
C TRP A 173 9.44 -5.65 -5.74
N LYS A 174 10.42 -6.49 -5.44
CA LYS A 174 11.10 -7.32 -6.46
C LYS A 174 10.23 -8.53 -6.80
N ARG A 175 9.60 -8.53 -7.99
CA ARG A 175 8.70 -9.61 -8.43
C ARG A 175 9.37 -10.71 -9.27
N SER A 176 10.47 -10.40 -9.94
CA SER A 176 11.13 -11.33 -10.87
C SER A 176 12.64 -11.08 -10.97
N HIS A 177 13.32 -11.89 -11.75
CA HIS A 177 14.73 -11.69 -12.12
C HIS A 177 14.84 -11.03 -13.50
N ALA A 178 15.90 -10.24 -13.70
CA ALA A 178 16.13 -9.44 -14.93
C ALA A 178 16.24 -10.26 -16.24
N GLN A 179 16.33 -11.59 -16.13
CA GLN A 179 16.59 -12.46 -17.29
C GLN A 179 15.39 -12.70 -18.22
N GLY A 180 14.16 -12.31 -17.80
CA GLY A 180 12.95 -12.66 -18.55
C GLY A 180 12.82 -12.05 -19.95
N ASN A 181 13.40 -10.88 -20.21
CA ASN A 181 13.23 -10.16 -21.47
C ASN A 181 14.54 -9.84 -22.21
N ALA A 182 15.69 -10.01 -21.58
CA ALA A 182 16.99 -9.62 -22.16
C ALA A 182 17.39 -10.40 -23.43
N GLY A 183 16.77 -11.56 -23.69
CA GLY A 183 17.03 -12.38 -24.88
C GLY A 183 16.08 -12.13 -26.06
N GLN A 184 15.11 -11.21 -25.94
CA GLN A 184 14.04 -11.00 -26.93
C GLN A 184 14.22 -9.73 -27.78
N GLY A 185 15.40 -9.13 -27.78
CA GLY A 185 15.68 -7.94 -28.62
C GLY A 185 15.04 -6.65 -28.12
N THR A 186 14.81 -6.53 -26.82
CA THR A 186 14.27 -5.30 -26.21
C THR A 186 15.37 -4.25 -26.06
N GLU A 187 15.03 -2.99 -26.35
CA GLU A 187 15.92 -1.83 -26.22
C GLU A 187 15.89 -1.17 -24.83
N HIS A 188 15.42 -1.88 -23.82
CA HIS A 188 15.33 -1.39 -22.45
C HIS A 188 15.78 -2.44 -21.43
N PHE A 189 16.11 -1.99 -20.23
CA PHE A 189 16.42 -2.90 -19.12
C PHE A 189 15.18 -3.69 -18.71
N GLY A 190 15.37 -4.91 -18.21
CA GLY A 190 14.28 -5.75 -17.72
C GLY A 190 13.55 -5.10 -16.53
N ILE A 191 12.23 -5.11 -16.56
CA ILE A 191 11.38 -4.59 -15.50
C ILE A 191 11.16 -5.70 -14.48
N VAL A 192 11.74 -5.56 -13.30
CA VAL A 192 11.81 -6.61 -12.28
C VAL A 192 11.07 -6.25 -10.99
N THR A 193 10.49 -5.06 -10.94
CA THR A 193 9.87 -4.52 -9.72
C THR A 193 8.48 -3.99 -9.97
N ASP A 194 7.65 -4.07 -8.93
CA ASP A 194 6.40 -3.36 -8.78
C ASP A 194 6.51 -2.34 -7.65
N THR A 195 5.52 -1.48 -7.53
CA THR A 195 5.47 -0.43 -6.52
C THR A 195 4.28 -0.66 -5.59
N ILE A 196 4.49 -0.51 -4.27
CA ILE A 196 3.41 -0.49 -3.29
C ILE A 196 3.46 0.85 -2.58
N PHE A 197 2.42 1.65 -2.76
CA PHE A 197 2.22 2.91 -2.04
C PHE A 197 1.52 2.66 -0.72
N ILE A 198 2.01 3.30 0.35
CA ILE A 198 1.40 3.25 1.69
C ILE A 198 0.96 4.65 2.08
N TYR A 199 -0.35 4.83 2.21
CA TYR A 199 -0.97 6.08 2.64
C TYR A 199 -1.85 5.85 3.86
N SER A 200 -1.91 6.83 4.75
CA SER A 200 -2.93 6.86 5.80
C SER A 200 -4.03 7.87 5.48
N LYS A 201 -5.18 7.72 6.11
CA LYS A 201 -6.26 8.70 6.01
C LYS A 201 -5.88 10.03 6.66
N THR A 202 -5.18 9.96 7.79
CA THR A 202 -4.62 11.11 8.52
C THR A 202 -3.13 10.92 8.75
N GLY A 203 -2.46 11.89 9.42
CA GLY A 203 -1.04 11.80 9.75
C GLY A 203 -0.67 10.79 10.86
N HIS A 204 -1.65 10.06 11.43
CA HIS A 204 -1.47 9.21 12.61
C HIS A 204 -1.92 7.76 12.33
N PRO A 205 -1.19 6.99 11.50
CA PRO A 205 -1.54 5.60 11.22
C PRO A 205 -1.27 4.70 12.42
N ILE A 206 -1.97 3.56 12.48
CA ILE A 206 -1.60 2.47 13.36
C ILE A 206 -0.26 1.92 12.87
N TRP A 207 0.76 1.98 13.74
CA TRP A 207 2.09 1.48 13.42
C TRP A 207 2.64 0.58 14.52
N ASN A 208 2.92 -0.66 14.18
CA ASN A 208 3.56 -1.62 15.07
C ASN A 208 4.98 -1.85 14.59
N GLN A 209 5.96 -1.28 15.29
CA GLN A 209 7.37 -1.43 14.93
C GLN A 209 7.78 -2.90 14.93
N GLN A 210 8.27 -3.38 13.80
CA GLN A 210 8.80 -4.73 13.66
C GLN A 210 10.31 -4.71 13.75
N TYR A 211 10.86 -5.69 14.47
CA TYR A 211 12.30 -5.88 14.60
C TYR A 211 12.68 -7.25 14.05
N LEU A 212 13.71 -7.29 13.24
CA LEU A 212 14.34 -8.53 12.82
C LEU A 212 15.49 -8.85 13.77
N ALA A 213 15.63 -10.11 14.13
CA ALA A 213 16.82 -10.57 14.87
C ALA A 213 18.07 -10.32 14.01
N TYR A 214 19.14 -9.85 14.66
CA TYR A 214 20.42 -9.71 13.98
C TYR A 214 20.95 -11.08 13.53
N SER A 215 21.61 -11.13 12.37
CA SER A 215 22.32 -12.34 11.96
C SER A 215 23.47 -12.64 12.91
N LYS A 216 23.88 -13.91 13.00
CA LYS A 216 25.00 -14.32 13.84
C LYS A 216 26.28 -13.54 13.49
N GLU A 217 26.54 -13.34 12.19
CA GLU A 217 27.67 -12.57 11.68
C GLU A 217 27.64 -11.13 12.15
N THR A 218 26.45 -10.49 12.15
CA THR A 218 26.27 -9.12 12.66
C THR A 218 26.52 -9.07 14.16
N ILE A 219 26.02 -10.04 14.92
CA ILE A 219 26.22 -10.10 16.37
C ILE A 219 27.73 -10.29 16.69
N GLU A 220 28.40 -11.19 16.01
CA GLU A 220 29.84 -11.46 16.23
C GLU A 220 30.71 -10.26 15.79
N ARG A 221 30.36 -9.58 14.73
CA ARG A 221 31.11 -8.44 14.22
C ARG A 221 30.92 -7.19 15.08
N ASP A 222 29.71 -6.86 15.45
CA ASP A 222 29.35 -5.55 16.02
C ASP A 222 29.17 -5.61 17.54
N TYR A 223 28.68 -6.72 18.11
CA TYR A 223 28.41 -6.91 19.54
C TYR A 223 29.51 -7.76 20.18
N LYS A 224 30.74 -7.22 20.19
CA LYS A 224 31.95 -7.94 20.60
C LYS A 224 32.12 -8.09 22.11
N TYR A 225 31.51 -7.21 22.89
CA TYR A 225 31.69 -7.14 24.33
C TYR A 225 30.57 -7.92 25.01
N ILE A 226 30.89 -8.46 26.18
CA ILE A 226 29.94 -9.18 27.03
C ILE A 226 29.93 -8.46 28.36
N ASP A 227 28.75 -8.11 28.84
CA ASP A 227 28.57 -7.59 30.18
C ASP A 227 28.79 -8.70 31.20
N GLU A 228 29.69 -8.49 32.16
CA GLU A 228 30.11 -9.53 33.13
C GLU A 228 29.00 -9.83 34.16
N VAL A 229 28.03 -8.93 34.34
CA VAL A 229 26.94 -9.09 35.32
C VAL A 229 25.74 -9.77 34.70
N THR A 230 25.32 -9.31 33.51
CA THR A 230 24.12 -9.81 32.85
C THR A 230 24.39 -10.94 31.87
N GLY A 231 25.63 -11.06 31.38
CA GLY A 231 26.01 -12.00 30.32
C GLY A 231 25.55 -11.56 28.92
N GLU A 232 24.96 -10.38 28.79
CA GLU A 232 24.44 -9.87 27.50
C GLU A 232 25.56 -9.29 26.63
N ARG A 233 25.41 -9.46 25.32
CA ARG A 233 26.35 -8.88 24.38
C ARG A 233 25.98 -7.42 24.10
N TYR A 234 27.00 -6.55 24.06
CA TYR A 234 26.82 -5.16 23.72
C TYR A 234 27.89 -4.67 22.74
N ARG A 235 27.62 -3.51 22.13
CA ARG A 235 28.56 -2.80 21.26
C ARG A 235 28.86 -1.42 21.81
N LEU A 236 30.08 -0.96 21.58
CA LEU A 236 30.44 0.43 21.83
C LEU A 236 30.01 1.29 20.63
N THR A 237 29.35 2.37 20.90
CA THR A 237 28.97 3.38 19.88
C THR A 237 29.69 4.68 20.15
N PRO A 238 30.21 5.37 19.10
CA PRO A 238 30.82 6.70 19.28
C PRO A 238 29.82 7.67 19.91
N VAL A 239 30.27 8.39 20.90
CA VAL A 239 29.45 9.43 21.58
C VAL A 239 29.62 10.81 20.93
N ASP A 240 30.62 10.96 20.06
CA ASP A 240 30.84 12.18 19.30
C ASP A 240 29.64 12.51 18.39
N GLY A 241 29.27 13.80 18.36
CA GLY A 241 28.20 14.34 17.54
C GLY A 241 28.70 14.79 16.17
N PRO A 242 28.56 13.96 15.10
CA PRO A 242 29.03 14.35 13.78
C PRO A 242 28.32 15.62 13.31
N GLY A 243 29.10 16.59 12.79
CA GLY A 243 28.58 17.90 12.38
C GLY A 243 28.58 18.95 13.49
N GLY A 244 28.95 18.59 14.70
CA GLY A 244 29.18 19.55 15.81
C GLY A 244 28.02 20.50 16.05
N ALA A 245 28.33 21.79 16.30
CA ALA A 245 27.34 22.84 16.54
C ALA A 245 26.37 23.06 15.39
N SER A 246 26.75 22.77 14.12
CA SER A 246 25.89 22.99 12.95
C SER A 246 24.67 22.08 12.92
N LYS A 247 24.72 20.96 13.66
CA LYS A 247 23.61 20.03 13.84
C LYS A 247 22.93 20.10 15.21
N GLY A 248 23.23 21.15 15.99
CA GLY A 248 22.63 21.33 17.32
C GLY A 248 23.19 20.38 18.38
N ASN A 249 24.33 19.72 18.13
CA ASN A 249 24.93 18.83 19.11
C ASN A 249 25.44 19.64 20.31
N PRO A 250 25.20 19.21 21.57
CA PRO A 250 25.69 19.87 22.76
C PRO A 250 27.22 19.69 22.90
N TYR A 251 27.91 20.76 23.35
CA TYR A 251 29.34 20.73 23.65
C TYR A 251 29.54 20.67 25.16
N TYR A 252 30.21 19.65 25.65
CA TYR A 252 30.56 19.52 27.08
C TYR A 252 31.75 18.58 27.29
N GLU A 253 32.26 18.59 28.50
CA GLU A 253 33.25 17.63 28.97
C GLU A 253 32.58 16.44 29.63
N PHE A 254 32.99 15.22 29.21
CA PHE A 254 32.56 13.95 29.80
C PHE A 254 33.76 13.02 29.96
N LEU A 255 33.98 12.53 31.17
CA LEU A 255 35.11 11.67 31.54
C LEU A 255 36.49 12.21 31.08
N GLY A 256 36.71 13.52 31.20
CA GLY A 256 37.97 14.15 30.84
C GLY A 256 38.14 14.44 29.34
N VAL A 257 37.13 14.15 28.51
CA VAL A 257 37.14 14.47 27.07
C VAL A 257 36.10 15.52 26.76
N SER A 258 36.57 16.64 26.15
CA SER A 258 35.70 17.75 25.74
C SER A 258 35.38 17.64 24.26
N GLY A 259 34.08 17.76 23.89
CA GLY A 259 33.68 17.65 22.49
C GLY A 259 32.19 17.86 22.28
N TYR A 260 31.80 17.85 21.00
CA TYR A 260 30.38 17.79 20.63
C TYR A 260 29.86 16.37 20.78
N CYS A 261 28.89 16.21 21.66
CA CYS A 261 28.32 14.89 21.96
C CYS A 261 26.97 14.70 21.28
N ARG A 262 26.68 13.46 20.91
CA ARG A 262 25.40 13.08 20.26
C ARG A 262 24.22 13.14 21.23
N TYR A 263 24.46 12.90 22.50
CA TYR A 263 23.46 12.84 23.56
C TYR A 263 23.63 14.00 24.55
N SER A 264 22.58 14.33 25.28
CA SER A 264 22.68 15.32 26.36
C SER A 264 23.58 14.79 27.50
N LYS A 265 24.10 15.71 28.34
CA LYS A 265 24.95 15.31 29.46
C LYS A 265 24.20 14.44 30.46
N GLU A 266 22.90 14.73 30.67
CA GLU A 266 22.02 13.94 31.54
C GLU A 266 21.86 12.50 30.99
N THR A 267 21.65 12.33 29.70
CA THR A 267 21.57 11.01 29.06
C THR A 267 22.86 10.22 29.15
N MET A 268 23.99 10.91 29.17
CA MET A 268 25.31 10.26 29.29
C MET A 268 25.65 9.86 30.73
N GLN A 269 24.96 10.42 31.72
CA GLN A 269 25.15 10.12 33.14
C GLN A 269 24.15 9.08 33.68
N SER A 270 23.08 8.79 32.95
CA SER A 270 22.09 7.77 33.28
C SER A 270 22.55 6.39 32.86
#